data_68d35002e357cd5745a054e4d546bd4a
#
_entry.id   68d35002e357cd5745a054e4d546bd4a
#
_cell.length_a   1.000
_cell.length_b   1.000
_cell.length_c   1.000
_cell.angle_alpha   90.00
_cell.angle_beta   90.00
_cell.angle_gamma   90.00
#
_symmetry.space_group_name_H-M   'P 1'
#
loop_
_entity.id
_entity.type
_entity.pdbx_description
1 polymer ?
#
loop_
_entity_poly.entity_id
_entity_poly.type
_entity_poly.pdbx_seq_one_letter_code
_entity_poly.pdbx_strand_id
1 'polypeptide(L)' 'MDHIDKRILKALQHNGKLQNNELAQIVGLSASPCLRRVKQLEDDGIIEKYVALVDPTKVNLALTVF' A
#
# COMPACT_ATOMS: atom_id res chain seq x y z
N MET A 1 -5.92 -15.20 -4.86
CA MET A 1 -6.21 -13.92 -4.14
C MET A 1 -7.64 -13.98 -3.64
N ASP A 2 -7.83 -13.85 -2.34
CA ASP A 2 -9.16 -13.97 -1.77
C ASP A 2 -9.86 -12.61 -1.65
N HIS A 3 -11.05 -12.65 -1.06
CA HIS A 3 -11.92 -11.48 -0.95
C HIS A 3 -11.27 -10.36 -0.11
N ILE A 4 -10.55 -10.73 0.93
CA ILE A 4 -9.89 -9.76 1.81
C ILE A 4 -8.72 -9.09 1.10
N ASP A 5 -7.95 -9.85 0.33
CA ASP A 5 -6.85 -9.30 -0.46
C ASP A 5 -7.35 -8.26 -1.45
N LYS A 6 -8.49 -8.53 -2.08
CA LYS A 6 -9.10 -7.56 -3.01
C LYS A 6 -9.52 -6.28 -2.30
N ARG A 7 -10.02 -6.40 -1.07
CA ARG A 7 -10.40 -5.22 -0.28
C ARG A 7 -9.17 -4.42 0.13
N ILE A 8 -8.08 -5.10 0.48
CA ILE A 8 -6.81 -4.44 0.80
C ILE A 8 -6.32 -3.64 -0.41
N LEU A 9 -6.30 -4.27 -1.58
CA LEU A 9 -5.84 -3.60 -2.80
C LEU A 9 -6.70 -2.40 -3.14
N LYS A 10 -8.01 -2.53 -3.01
CA LYS A 10 -8.93 -1.43 -3.29
C LYS A 10 -8.70 -0.26 -2.34
N ALA A 11 -8.53 -0.53 -1.06
CA ALA A 11 -8.26 0.51 -0.07
C ALA A 11 -6.95 1.24 -0.35
N LEU A 12 -5.90 0.50 -0.70
CA LEU A 12 -4.60 1.09 -1.03
C LEU A 12 -4.62 1.89 -2.32
N GLN A 13 -5.45 1.50 -3.28
CA GLN A 13 -5.65 2.30 -4.49
C GLN A 13 -6.30 3.64 -4.19
N HIS A 14 -7.19 3.66 -3.22
CA HIS A 14 -7.86 4.89 -2.80
C HIS A 14 -6.93 5.80 -2.00
N ASN A 15 -6.09 5.21 -1.15
CA ASN A 15 -5.16 5.97 -0.34
C ASN A 15 -3.93 5.11 -0.05
N GLY A 16 -2.88 5.31 -0.83
CA GLY A 16 -1.62 4.58 -0.68
C GLY A 16 -0.83 4.92 0.59
N LYS A 17 -1.26 5.92 1.34
CA LYS A 17 -0.60 6.31 2.58
C LYS A 17 -1.23 5.71 3.83
N LEU A 18 -2.21 4.83 3.68
CA LEU A 18 -2.85 4.18 4.81
C LEU A 18 -1.81 3.41 5.63
N GLN A 19 -1.85 3.62 6.94
CA GLN A 19 -1.07 2.82 7.85
C GLN A 19 -1.74 1.46 8.04
N ASN A 20 -0.96 0.48 8.49
CA ASN A 20 -1.46 -0.88 8.60
C ASN A 20 -2.69 -1.00 9.53
N ASN A 21 -2.69 -0.28 10.65
CA ASN A 21 -3.82 -0.32 11.58
C ASN A 21 -5.09 0.31 10.99
N GLU A 22 -4.94 1.36 10.19
CA GLU A 22 -6.06 1.96 9.47
C GLU A 22 -6.61 1.01 8.41
N LEU A 23 -5.71 0.40 7.65
CA LEU A 23 -6.08 -0.58 6.63
C LEU A 23 -6.80 -1.77 7.26
N ALA A 24 -6.30 -2.26 8.39
CA ALA A 24 -6.93 -3.36 9.12
C ALA A 24 -8.37 -3.05 9.50
N GLN A 25 -8.64 -1.84 9.98
CA GLN A 25 -9.99 -1.42 10.31
C GLN A 25 -10.90 -1.40 9.09
N ILE A 26 -10.39 -0.91 7.97
CA ILE A 26 -11.17 -0.82 6.73
C ILE A 26 -11.57 -2.21 6.24
N VAL A 27 -10.67 -3.18 6.31
CA VAL A 27 -10.93 -4.53 5.79
C VAL A 27 -11.48 -5.49 6.86
N GLY A 28 -11.62 -5.02 8.10
CA GLY A 28 -12.20 -5.83 9.16
C GLY A 28 -11.27 -6.87 9.75
N LEU A 29 -9.97 -6.60 9.78
CA LEU A 29 -8.96 -7.48 10.38
C LEU A 29 -8.28 -6.81 11.56
N SER A 30 -7.63 -7.63 12.40
CA SER A 30 -6.67 -7.12 13.37
C SER A 30 -5.37 -6.73 12.64
N ALA A 31 -4.52 -5.94 13.30
CA ALA A 31 -3.32 -5.41 12.67
C ALA A 31 -2.35 -6.50 12.19
N SER A 32 -2.12 -7.55 13.00
CA SER A 32 -1.16 -8.58 12.65
C SER A 32 -1.55 -9.40 11.42
N PRO A 33 -2.77 -9.95 11.32
CA PRO A 33 -3.15 -10.66 10.10
C PRO A 33 -3.23 -9.74 8.89
N CYS A 34 -3.59 -8.48 9.07
CA CYS A 34 -3.59 -7.52 7.97
C CYS A 34 -2.18 -7.30 7.43
N LEU A 35 -1.21 -7.09 8.32
CA LEU A 35 0.19 -6.91 7.92
C LEU A 35 0.73 -8.14 7.19
N ARG A 36 0.36 -9.33 7.67
CA ARG A 36 0.78 -10.57 7.04
C ARG A 36 0.28 -10.68 5.60
N ARG A 37 -0.97 -10.31 5.36
CA ARG A 37 -1.55 -10.33 4.02
C ARG A 37 -0.91 -9.31 3.11
N VAL A 38 -0.65 -8.11 3.62
CA VAL A 38 0.04 -7.07 2.85
C VAL A 38 1.42 -7.54 2.44
N LYS A 39 2.18 -8.12 3.36
CA LYS A 39 3.51 -8.66 3.05
C LYS A 39 3.44 -9.77 2.00
N GLN A 40 2.45 -10.64 2.09
CA GLN A 40 2.27 -11.70 1.11
C GLN A 40 1.99 -11.12 -0.27
N LEU A 41 1.16 -10.10 -0.35
CA LEU A 41 0.86 -9.44 -1.63
C LEU A 41 2.10 -8.74 -2.20
N GLU A 42 2.92 -8.17 -1.36
CA GLU A 42 4.19 -7.59 -1.78
C GLU A 42 5.17 -8.67 -2.29
N ASP A 43 5.28 -9.77 -1.57
CA ASP A 43 6.16 -10.88 -1.95
C ASP A 43 5.71 -11.52 -3.27
N ASP A 44 4.41 -11.57 -3.51
CA ASP A 44 3.84 -12.09 -4.75
C ASP A 44 3.94 -11.09 -5.91
N GLY A 45 4.44 -9.89 -5.65
CA GLY A 45 4.58 -8.86 -6.67
C GLY A 45 3.28 -8.18 -7.07
N ILE A 46 2.20 -8.43 -6.35
CA ILE A 46 0.89 -7.83 -6.63
C ILE A 46 0.85 -6.39 -6.16
N ILE A 47 1.46 -6.11 -5.01
CA ILE A 47 1.69 -4.75 -4.54
C ILE A 47 3.13 -4.40 -4.88
N GLU A 48 3.30 -3.48 -5.78
CA GLU A 48 4.61 -2.89 -6.02
C GLU A 48 4.96 -2.01 -4.82
N LYS A 49 6.26 -1.88 -4.57
CA LYS A 49 6.75 -1.07 -3.47
C LYS A 49 5.98 0.24 -3.38
N TYR A 50 5.64 0.62 -2.15
CA TYR A 50 5.09 1.93 -1.86
C TYR A 50 6.04 3.03 -2.31
N VAL A 51 6.10 3.24 -3.59
CA VAL A 51 6.62 4.47 -4.10
C VAL A 51 5.46 5.42 -3.95
N ALA A 52 5.56 6.35 -3.03
CA ALA A 52 4.68 7.48 -3.04
C ALA A 52 4.65 7.93 -4.49
N LEU A 53 3.48 7.91 -5.12
CA LEU A 53 3.32 8.43 -6.47
C LEU A 53 3.66 9.89 -6.42
N VAL A 54 4.92 10.17 -6.64
CA VAL A 54 5.44 11.52 -6.62
C VAL A 54 5.26 12.05 -8.03
N ASP A 55 4.67 13.21 -8.13
CA ASP A 55 4.58 13.93 -9.40
C ASP A 55 5.99 14.02 -9.99
N PRO A 56 6.24 13.45 -11.17
CA PRO A 56 7.59 13.42 -11.74
C PRO A 56 8.26 14.78 -11.85
N THR A 57 7.49 15.81 -12.11
CA THR A 57 8.03 17.17 -12.20
C THR A 57 8.50 17.68 -10.84
N LYS A 58 7.78 17.39 -9.78
CA LYS A 58 8.17 17.79 -8.44
C LYS A 58 9.33 16.98 -7.91
N VAL A 59 9.36 15.71 -8.25
CA VAL A 59 10.46 14.82 -7.88
C VAL A 59 11.75 15.27 -8.57
N ASN A 60 11.68 15.63 -9.83
CA ASN A 60 12.85 16.10 -10.57
C ASN A 60 13.45 17.33 -9.93
N LEU A 61 12.63 18.22 -9.42
CA LEU A 61 13.16 19.40 -8.71
C LEU A 61 13.87 18.99 -7.43
N ALA A 62 13.35 18.01 -6.72
CA ALA A 62 13.98 17.51 -5.51
C ALA A 62 15.23 16.69 -5.81
N LEU A 63 15.21 15.89 -6.87
CA LEU A 63 16.30 14.99 -7.21
C LEU A 63 17.45 15.69 -7.93
N THR A 64 17.16 16.72 -8.66
CA THR A 64 18.21 17.47 -9.37
C THR A 64 19.10 18.27 -8.43
N VAL A 65 18.70 18.39 -7.19
CA VAL A 65 19.53 19.02 -6.16
C VAL A 65 20.60 18.05 -5.66
N PHE A 66 20.46 16.80 -5.98
CA PHE A 66 21.45 15.80 -5.59
C PHE A 66 22.48 15.61 -6.68
#